data_b823c73d9a2fdbc1076fd9d67938b072
#
_entry.id   b823c73d9a2fdbc1076fd9d67938b072
#
_cell.length_a   1.000
_cell.length_b   1.000
_cell.length_c   1.000
_cell.angle_alpha   90.00
_cell.angle_beta   90.00
_cell.angle_gamma   90.00
#
_symmetry.space_group_name_H-M   'P 1'
#
loop_
_entity.id
_entity.type
_entity.pdbx_description
1 polymer ?
#
loop_
_entity_poly.entity_id
_entity_poly.type
_entity_poly.pdbx_seq_one_letter_code
_entity_poly.pdbx_strand_id
1 'polypeptide(L)'
;MKRIIIIICTIYGFCTANAQLTTDEYKIFNQIDLGATVGTTGIGLELASPIGQFLQVRTGVDYMPHFKYDMNFGIQLGDEPTGKFDANGNLTHFGKLADMLKGFTGYEPDEYVTMVGSPTFTNFKFLVDVLPFENKKWHFTLGIYAGRQKVANAINDIADAPTVLAVNIYNNLYDKVLNEEEIFMGLELPPDVAERILNYGKMGMVLGNYRYDIKDEMGNIIHKKGEPYRMFPNEESMIKSFIKTNKIRPYIGFGYGNSLSRDKKVNCSFDCGVMYLGGVHVYTHDGTCLSHNVKNYCSSIKTYMNIFNNAKVYPVIDFRISYRLF
;
A
#
# COMPACT_ATOMS: atom_id res chain seq x y z
N MET A 1 5.51 -23.50 17.56
CA MET A 1 6.93 -23.82 17.78
C MET A 1 7.28 -25.29 17.47
N LYS A 2 6.62 -26.31 18.04
CA LYS A 2 6.96 -27.73 17.76
C LYS A 2 6.94 -28.14 16.28
N ARG A 3 6.01 -27.62 15.46
CA ARG A 3 5.91 -27.96 14.02
C ARG A 3 7.03 -27.31 13.16
N ILE A 4 7.54 -26.15 13.55
CA ILE A 4 8.68 -25.50 12.85
C ILE A 4 9.97 -26.25 13.16
N ILE A 5 10.16 -26.72 14.37
CA ILE A 5 11.33 -27.53 14.77
C ILE A 5 11.37 -28.84 13.97
N ILE A 6 10.22 -29.48 13.73
CA ILE A 6 10.13 -30.74 12.95
C ILE A 6 10.54 -30.48 11.50
N ILE A 7 10.15 -29.37 10.88
CA ILE A 7 10.53 -29.01 9.50
C ILE A 7 12.04 -28.73 9.43
N ILE A 8 12.60 -28.02 10.40
CA ILE A 8 14.05 -27.75 10.46
C ILE A 8 14.82 -29.05 10.68
N CYS A 9 14.35 -29.95 11.56
CA CYS A 9 14.98 -31.25 11.79
C CYS A 9 14.87 -32.19 10.59
N THR A 10 13.78 -32.16 9.81
CA THR A 10 13.65 -32.93 8.58
C THR A 10 14.58 -32.41 7.49
N ILE A 11 14.72 -31.09 7.35
CA ILE A 11 15.68 -30.49 6.40
C ILE A 11 17.12 -30.82 6.84
N TYR A 12 17.44 -30.76 8.13
CA TYR A 12 18.74 -31.13 8.66
C TYR A 12 19.04 -32.63 8.46
N GLY A 13 18.06 -33.50 8.69
CA GLY A 13 18.17 -34.95 8.46
C GLY A 13 18.37 -35.30 6.99
N PHE A 14 17.75 -34.59 6.06
CA PHE A 14 17.95 -34.74 4.62
C PHE A 14 19.36 -34.30 4.17
N CYS A 15 19.88 -33.19 4.75
CA CYS A 15 21.22 -32.71 4.46
C CYS A 15 22.32 -33.65 5.00
N THR A 16 22.10 -34.28 6.18
CA THR A 16 23.08 -35.17 6.77
C THR A 16 23.10 -36.57 6.12
N ALA A 17 21.99 -37.07 5.58
CA ALA A 17 21.90 -38.36 4.91
C ALA A 17 22.67 -38.41 3.57
N ASN A 18 22.93 -37.26 2.95
CA ASN A 18 23.72 -37.18 1.69
C ASN A 18 25.14 -36.65 1.89
N ALA A 19 25.60 -36.46 3.13
CA ALA A 19 26.90 -35.88 3.46
C ALA A 19 28.04 -36.94 3.50
N GLN A 20 27.75 -38.19 3.25
CA GLN A 20 28.79 -39.17 2.94
C GLN A 20 29.03 -39.14 1.46
N LEU A 21 29.96 -38.30 0.99
CA LEU A 21 30.73 -38.64 -0.23
C LEU A 21 31.69 -37.50 -0.59
N THR A 22 32.93 -37.94 -0.69
CA THR A 22 34.05 -37.36 -1.43
C THR A 22 34.52 -35.97 -1.05
N THR A 23 35.67 -35.95 -0.45
CA THR A 23 36.59 -34.84 -0.19
C THR A 23 37.10 -34.15 -1.45
N ASP A 24 36.21 -33.75 -2.36
CA ASP A 24 36.58 -32.79 -3.38
C ASP A 24 36.21 -31.40 -2.88
N GLU A 25 37.19 -30.53 -2.81
CA GLU A 25 37.21 -29.19 -2.30
C GLU A 25 36.01 -28.32 -2.76
N TYR A 26 34.85 -28.42 -2.08
CA TYR A 26 33.79 -27.46 -2.24
C TYR A 26 34.15 -26.20 -1.44
N LYS A 27 34.94 -25.35 -2.06
CA LYS A 27 35.21 -24.01 -1.51
C LYS A 27 33.89 -23.25 -1.47
N ILE A 28 33.53 -22.74 -0.28
CA ILE A 28 32.43 -21.81 -0.10
C ILE A 28 32.82 -20.51 -0.82
N PHE A 29 31.89 -19.93 -1.60
CA PHE A 29 32.11 -18.71 -2.38
C PHE A 29 33.17 -18.78 -3.49
N ASN A 30 33.35 -19.90 -4.10
CA ASN A 30 34.25 -20.07 -5.25
C ASN A 30 33.67 -19.56 -6.59
N GLN A 31 32.42 -19.12 -6.58
CA GLN A 31 31.72 -18.54 -7.71
C GLN A 31 30.82 -17.43 -7.21
N ILE A 32 30.82 -16.30 -7.91
CA ILE A 32 29.89 -15.18 -7.67
C ILE A 32 29.23 -14.84 -9.00
N ASP A 33 27.91 -14.86 -8.99
CA ASP A 33 27.06 -14.47 -10.11
C ASP A 33 26.41 -13.11 -9.78
N LEU A 34 26.50 -12.18 -10.71
CA LEU A 34 25.73 -10.93 -10.68
C LEU A 34 24.46 -11.12 -11.49
N GLY A 35 23.31 -10.91 -10.87
CA GLY A 35 22.00 -11.08 -11.48
C GLY A 35 21.22 -9.78 -11.58
N ALA A 36 20.46 -9.65 -12.66
CA ALA A 36 19.39 -8.67 -12.79
C ALA A 36 18.05 -9.40 -12.74
N THR A 37 17.09 -8.87 -11.99
CA THR A 37 15.74 -9.43 -11.84
C THR A 37 14.69 -8.44 -12.31
N VAL A 38 13.61 -8.97 -12.89
CA VAL A 38 12.40 -8.21 -13.23
C VAL A 38 11.18 -9.06 -12.89
N GLY A 39 10.24 -8.47 -12.17
CA GLY A 39 9.05 -9.20 -11.73
C GLY A 39 8.05 -8.35 -10.95
N THR A 40 7.24 -9.02 -10.17
CA THR A 40 6.20 -8.37 -9.37
C THR A 40 6.76 -7.51 -8.23
N THR A 41 8.01 -7.76 -7.78
CA THR A 41 8.72 -6.92 -6.81
C THR A 41 9.40 -5.71 -7.45
N GLY A 42 9.35 -5.61 -8.80
CA GLY A 42 9.95 -4.56 -9.61
C GLY A 42 11.19 -5.01 -10.35
N ILE A 43 12.18 -4.13 -10.43
CA ILE A 43 13.50 -4.42 -11.00
C ILE A 43 14.51 -4.55 -9.88
N GLY A 44 15.45 -5.49 -10.01
CA GLY A 44 16.42 -5.74 -8.95
C GLY A 44 17.79 -6.09 -9.47
N LEU A 45 18.75 -5.96 -8.57
CA LEU A 45 20.12 -6.49 -8.72
C LEU A 45 20.42 -7.42 -7.56
N GLU A 46 21.06 -8.51 -7.84
CA GLU A 46 21.42 -9.50 -6.84
C GLU A 46 22.79 -10.14 -7.09
N LEU A 47 23.39 -10.57 -6.01
CA LEU A 47 24.56 -11.42 -6.01
C LEU A 47 24.14 -12.82 -5.56
N ALA A 48 24.63 -13.83 -6.24
CA ALA A 48 24.38 -15.23 -5.92
C ALA A 48 25.70 -15.99 -5.80
N SER A 49 25.77 -16.89 -4.85
CA SER A 49 26.92 -17.78 -4.69
C SER A 49 26.48 -19.16 -4.24
N PRO A 50 27.04 -20.23 -4.83
CA PRO A 50 26.79 -21.59 -4.37
C PRO A 50 27.46 -21.86 -3.02
N ILE A 51 26.78 -22.63 -2.19
CA ILE A 51 27.32 -23.22 -0.96
C ILE A 51 27.24 -24.74 -1.07
N GLY A 52 28.34 -25.38 -1.47
CA GLY A 52 28.34 -26.80 -1.76
C GLY A 52 27.58 -27.15 -3.04
N GLN A 53 26.99 -28.35 -3.08
CA GLN A 53 26.38 -28.88 -4.30
C GLN A 53 24.90 -28.54 -4.47
N PHE A 54 24.20 -28.35 -3.35
CA PHE A 54 22.73 -28.32 -3.32
C PHE A 54 22.16 -26.99 -2.80
N LEU A 55 23.02 -26.07 -2.38
CA LEU A 55 22.60 -24.79 -1.83
C LEU A 55 23.16 -23.63 -2.63
N GLN A 56 22.37 -22.57 -2.75
CA GLN A 56 22.78 -21.28 -3.27
C GLN A 56 22.25 -20.19 -2.34
N VAL A 57 23.06 -19.20 -2.07
CA VAL A 57 22.63 -17.97 -1.35
C VAL A 57 22.53 -16.84 -2.35
N ARG A 58 21.46 -16.08 -2.27
CA ARG A 58 21.21 -14.88 -3.06
C ARG A 58 20.97 -13.70 -2.12
N THR A 59 21.57 -12.56 -2.42
CA THR A 59 21.32 -11.30 -1.74
C THR A 59 21.21 -10.19 -2.76
N GLY A 60 20.33 -9.24 -2.54
CA GLY A 60 20.11 -8.18 -3.52
C GLY A 60 19.13 -7.11 -3.07
N VAL A 61 18.83 -6.20 -3.98
CA VAL A 61 17.89 -5.10 -3.78
C VAL A 61 16.91 -5.06 -4.93
N ASP A 62 15.61 -4.97 -4.62
CA ASP A 62 14.54 -4.77 -5.59
C ASP A 62 13.95 -3.38 -5.40
N TYR A 63 13.66 -2.73 -6.50
CA TYR A 63 13.04 -1.42 -6.58
C TYR A 63 11.80 -1.49 -7.48
N MET A 64 10.65 -1.11 -6.94
CA MET A 64 9.42 -0.99 -7.70
C MET A 64 9.40 0.36 -8.43
N PRO A 65 9.38 0.38 -9.77
CA PRO A 65 9.21 1.61 -10.53
C PRO A 65 7.91 2.32 -10.14
N HIS A 66 7.95 3.64 -10.09
CA HIS A 66 6.76 4.43 -9.80
C HIS A 66 5.80 4.35 -10.98
N PHE A 67 4.62 3.77 -10.76
CA PHE A 67 3.49 3.87 -11.66
C PHE A 67 2.34 4.55 -10.92
N LYS A 68 1.50 5.24 -11.65
CA LYS A 68 0.36 5.95 -11.10
C LYS A 68 -0.91 5.13 -11.28
N TYR A 69 -1.75 5.14 -10.29
CA TYR A 69 -3.08 4.54 -10.33
C TYR A 69 -4.08 5.53 -9.76
N ASP A 70 -5.04 5.94 -10.59
CA ASP A 70 -6.02 6.95 -10.25
C ASP A 70 -7.27 6.33 -9.65
N MET A 71 -7.76 6.95 -8.57
CA MET A 71 -8.94 6.52 -7.82
C MET A 71 -9.81 7.74 -7.53
N ASN A 72 -11.04 7.75 -8.01
CA ASN A 72 -11.97 8.87 -7.80
C ASN A 72 -12.82 8.66 -6.55
N PHE A 73 -12.90 9.69 -5.74
CA PHE A 73 -13.72 9.74 -4.53
C PHE A 73 -14.64 10.95 -4.55
N GLY A 74 -15.91 10.72 -4.24
CA GLY A 74 -16.89 11.78 -4.24
C GLY A 74 -16.79 12.68 -3.00
N ILE A 75 -17.05 13.95 -3.19
CA ILE A 75 -17.17 14.93 -2.13
C ILE A 75 -18.59 14.90 -1.59
N GLN A 76 -18.73 14.93 -0.27
CA GLN A 76 -20.00 14.98 0.43
C GLN A 76 -20.00 16.14 1.44
N LEU A 77 -21.10 16.82 1.52
CA LEU A 77 -21.35 17.86 2.51
C LEU A 77 -22.44 17.37 3.48
N GLY A 78 -22.09 17.29 4.76
CA GLY A 78 -23.01 16.77 5.76
C GLY A 78 -23.52 15.36 5.41
N ASP A 79 -24.79 15.10 5.65
CA ASP A 79 -25.40 13.77 5.43
C ASP A 79 -26.07 13.61 4.05
N GLU A 80 -25.91 14.59 3.16
CA GLU A 80 -26.47 14.55 1.83
C GLU A 80 -25.71 13.59 0.90
N PRO A 81 -26.32 13.17 -0.22
CA PRO A 81 -25.64 12.35 -1.23
C PRO A 81 -24.39 13.05 -1.79
N THR A 82 -23.45 12.25 -2.25
CA THR A 82 -22.27 12.73 -2.99
C THR A 82 -22.69 13.37 -4.32
N GLY A 83 -22.07 14.51 -4.65
CA GLY A 83 -22.26 15.19 -5.92
C GLY A 83 -23.22 16.39 -5.83
N LYS A 84 -23.38 17.07 -6.97
CA LYS A 84 -24.17 18.31 -7.08
C LYS A 84 -25.68 18.09 -7.06
N PHE A 85 -26.11 16.92 -7.52
CA PHE A 85 -27.53 16.58 -7.62
C PHE A 85 -27.87 15.33 -6.83
N ASP A 86 -29.05 15.34 -6.19
CA ASP A 86 -29.62 14.15 -5.58
C ASP A 86 -30.22 13.20 -6.62
N ALA A 87 -30.71 12.03 -6.18
CA ALA A 87 -31.34 11.04 -7.05
C ALA A 87 -32.63 11.55 -7.75
N ASN A 88 -33.21 12.64 -7.28
CA ASN A 88 -34.41 13.28 -7.84
C ASN A 88 -34.06 14.44 -8.78
N GLY A 89 -32.77 14.75 -8.97
CA GLY A 89 -32.30 15.87 -9.79
C GLY A 89 -32.30 17.23 -9.10
N ASN A 90 -32.50 17.28 -7.77
CA ASN A 90 -32.42 18.55 -7.02
C ASN A 90 -30.96 18.82 -6.65
N LEU A 91 -30.61 20.11 -6.58
CA LEU A 91 -29.29 20.53 -6.09
C LEU A 91 -29.09 20.14 -4.61
N THR A 92 -28.03 19.43 -4.33
CA THR A 92 -27.53 19.17 -2.97
C THR A 92 -26.99 20.46 -2.33
N HIS A 93 -26.70 20.44 -1.04
CA HIS A 93 -26.01 21.57 -0.39
C HIS A 93 -24.64 21.82 -1.01
N PHE A 94 -23.91 20.74 -1.39
CA PHE A 94 -22.68 20.85 -2.16
C PHE A 94 -22.90 21.56 -3.50
N GLY A 95 -23.93 21.16 -4.26
CA GLY A 95 -24.25 21.79 -5.54
C GLY A 95 -24.56 23.29 -5.41
N LYS A 96 -25.35 23.67 -4.39
CA LYS A 96 -25.64 25.09 -4.10
C LYS A 96 -24.40 25.90 -3.76
N LEU A 97 -23.49 25.33 -2.95
CA LEU A 97 -22.21 25.98 -2.62
C LEU A 97 -21.27 26.08 -3.82
N ALA A 98 -21.22 25.04 -4.64
CA ALA A 98 -20.40 25.03 -5.86
C ALA A 98 -20.87 26.10 -6.87
N ASP A 99 -22.19 26.22 -7.08
CA ASP A 99 -22.77 27.25 -7.94
C ASP A 99 -22.51 28.67 -7.38
N MET A 100 -22.63 28.85 -6.09
CA MET A 100 -22.32 30.12 -5.42
C MET A 100 -20.85 30.49 -5.60
N LEU A 101 -19.93 29.55 -5.38
CA LEU A 101 -18.49 29.76 -5.54
C LEU A 101 -18.14 30.10 -6.99
N LYS A 102 -18.75 29.39 -7.95
CA LYS A 102 -18.60 29.69 -9.38
C LYS A 102 -19.06 31.12 -9.72
N GLY A 103 -20.17 31.56 -9.13
CA GLY A 103 -20.67 32.91 -9.33
C GLY A 103 -19.70 34.00 -8.84
N PHE A 104 -18.97 33.75 -7.73
CA PHE A 104 -18.04 34.72 -7.14
C PHE A 104 -16.62 34.65 -7.74
N THR A 105 -16.12 33.46 -8.06
CA THR A 105 -14.72 33.25 -8.41
C THR A 105 -14.51 32.86 -9.87
N GLY A 106 -15.58 32.48 -10.58
CA GLY A 106 -15.52 31.84 -11.88
C GLY A 106 -15.05 30.38 -11.84
N TYR A 107 -14.70 29.86 -10.67
CA TYR A 107 -14.28 28.48 -10.49
C TYR A 107 -15.40 27.64 -9.88
N GLU A 108 -15.66 26.49 -10.49
CA GLU A 108 -16.63 25.50 -10.04
C GLU A 108 -15.91 24.29 -9.47
N PRO A 109 -16.06 23.95 -8.19
CA PRO A 109 -15.46 22.76 -7.62
C PRO A 109 -16.02 21.48 -8.24
N ASP A 110 -15.14 20.51 -8.48
CA ASP A 110 -15.53 19.20 -8.98
C ASP A 110 -16.24 18.38 -7.90
N GLU A 111 -17.12 17.48 -8.34
CA GLU A 111 -17.85 16.55 -7.45
C GLU A 111 -16.96 15.44 -6.91
N TYR A 112 -15.83 15.21 -7.55
CA TYR A 112 -14.90 14.12 -7.23
C TYR A 112 -13.50 14.67 -7.10
N VAL A 113 -12.74 14.01 -6.23
CA VAL A 113 -11.28 14.20 -6.09
C VAL A 113 -10.59 12.92 -6.51
N THR A 114 -9.63 13.03 -7.42
CA THR A 114 -8.80 11.93 -7.87
C THR A 114 -7.62 11.75 -6.92
N MET A 115 -7.51 10.59 -6.30
CA MET A 115 -6.34 10.18 -5.54
C MET A 115 -5.39 9.39 -6.44
N VAL A 116 -4.17 9.87 -6.59
CA VAL A 116 -3.12 9.22 -7.37
C VAL A 116 -2.30 8.33 -6.45
N GLY A 117 -2.52 7.02 -6.56
CA GLY A 117 -1.75 6.00 -5.87
C GLY A 117 -0.43 5.72 -6.55
N SER A 118 0.66 5.60 -5.79
CA SER A 118 1.96 5.18 -6.29
C SER A 118 2.66 4.22 -5.33
N PRO A 119 3.20 3.09 -5.83
CA PRO A 119 4.00 2.21 -5.01
C PRO A 119 5.35 2.85 -4.66
N THR A 120 5.83 2.56 -3.45
CA THR A 120 7.16 3.00 -2.96
C THR A 120 7.94 1.80 -2.43
N PHE A 121 7.73 0.65 -3.05
CA PHE A 121 8.22 -0.64 -2.58
C PHE A 121 9.69 -0.82 -2.96
N THR A 122 10.57 -0.79 -1.96
CA THR A 122 11.99 -1.09 -2.10
C THR A 122 12.36 -2.13 -1.05
N ASN A 123 12.97 -3.21 -1.47
CA ASN A 123 13.33 -4.33 -0.61
C ASN A 123 14.79 -4.70 -0.78
N PHE A 124 15.44 -4.96 0.33
CA PHE A 124 16.60 -5.83 0.40
C PHE A 124 16.11 -7.28 0.48
N LYS A 125 16.73 -8.21 -0.23
CA LYS A 125 16.39 -9.63 -0.20
C LYS A 125 17.60 -10.46 0.23
N PHE A 126 17.32 -11.49 1.05
CA PHE A 126 18.25 -12.54 1.39
C PHE A 126 17.52 -13.87 1.25
N LEU A 127 17.97 -14.68 0.29
CA LEU A 127 17.30 -15.88 -0.15
C LEU A 127 18.29 -17.06 -0.13
N VAL A 128 17.78 -18.22 0.20
CA VAL A 128 18.52 -19.48 0.15
C VAL A 128 17.75 -20.44 -0.75
N ASP A 129 18.39 -20.87 -1.81
CA ASP A 129 17.85 -21.87 -2.72
C ASP A 129 18.38 -23.25 -2.37
N VAL A 130 17.49 -24.22 -2.32
CA VAL A 130 17.79 -25.64 -2.21
C VAL A 130 17.55 -26.30 -3.56
N LEU A 131 18.57 -26.94 -4.12
CA LEU A 131 18.53 -27.60 -5.41
C LEU A 131 18.54 -29.12 -5.23
N PRO A 132 17.38 -29.77 -5.03
CA PRO A 132 17.30 -31.18 -4.59
C PRO A 132 17.62 -32.19 -5.69
N PHE A 133 17.62 -31.74 -6.95
CA PHE A 133 17.78 -32.64 -8.10
C PHE A 133 19.17 -32.51 -8.73
N GLU A 134 19.74 -33.61 -9.23
CA GLU A 134 21.06 -33.65 -9.88
C GLU A 134 21.15 -32.67 -11.07
N ASN A 135 20.05 -32.49 -11.81
CA ASN A 135 20.01 -31.59 -12.96
C ASN A 135 20.08 -30.11 -12.57
N LYS A 136 19.93 -29.77 -11.26
CA LYS A 136 20.02 -28.42 -10.68
C LYS A 136 19.16 -27.35 -11.36
N LYS A 137 18.10 -27.76 -12.06
CA LYS A 137 17.20 -26.85 -12.75
C LYS A 137 16.08 -26.37 -11.86
N TRP A 138 15.58 -27.23 -10.97
CA TRP A 138 14.56 -26.86 -9.99
C TRP A 138 15.21 -26.46 -8.68
N HIS A 139 14.70 -25.41 -8.08
CA HIS A 139 15.11 -24.99 -6.75
C HIS A 139 13.88 -24.58 -5.91
N PHE A 140 13.98 -24.84 -4.62
CA PHE A 140 13.06 -24.34 -3.62
C PHE A 140 13.75 -23.21 -2.87
N THR A 141 13.06 -22.09 -2.72
CA THR A 141 13.62 -20.87 -2.14
C THR A 141 12.95 -20.54 -0.82
N LEU A 142 13.76 -20.30 0.19
CA LEU A 142 13.34 -19.74 1.48
C LEU A 142 14.14 -18.47 1.73
N GLY A 143 13.52 -17.49 2.34
CA GLY A 143 14.26 -16.27 2.69
C GLY A 143 13.42 -15.17 3.28
N ILE A 144 14.00 -13.99 3.24
CA ILE A 144 13.37 -12.78 3.76
C ILE A 144 13.55 -11.63 2.77
N TYR A 145 12.53 -10.82 2.68
CA TYR A 145 12.60 -9.46 2.14
C TYR A 145 12.53 -8.48 3.30
N ALA A 146 13.38 -7.47 3.28
CA ALA A 146 13.41 -6.41 4.29
C ALA A 146 13.32 -5.05 3.62
N GLY A 147 12.45 -4.19 4.09
CA GLY A 147 12.25 -2.88 3.49
C GLY A 147 11.46 -1.92 4.37
N ARG A 148 11.16 -0.75 3.82
CA ARG A 148 10.33 0.24 4.52
C ARG A 148 8.94 -0.33 4.79
N GLN A 149 8.35 0.06 5.93
CA GLN A 149 6.96 -0.30 6.23
C GLN A 149 5.97 0.31 5.24
N LYS A 150 6.21 1.55 4.83
CA LYS A 150 5.40 2.29 3.87
C LYS A 150 5.71 1.79 2.46
N VAL A 151 4.74 1.12 1.86
CA VAL A 151 4.89 0.43 0.56
C VAL A 151 4.15 1.12 -0.58
N ALA A 152 3.20 2.00 -0.26
CA ALA A 152 2.51 2.82 -1.25
C ALA A 152 2.02 4.13 -0.61
N ASN A 153 1.87 5.14 -1.44
CA ASN A 153 1.26 6.44 -1.11
C ASN A 153 0.10 6.69 -2.06
N ALA A 154 -0.87 7.46 -1.60
CA ALA A 154 -1.83 8.12 -2.47
C ALA A 154 -1.95 9.59 -2.03
N ILE A 155 -2.03 10.48 -3.00
CA ILE A 155 -2.20 11.93 -2.81
C ILE A 155 -3.20 12.41 -3.85
N ASN A 156 -3.99 13.45 -3.53
CA ASN A 156 -4.87 14.04 -4.52
C ASN A 156 -4.11 14.55 -5.75
N ASP A 157 -4.73 14.42 -6.92
CA ASP A 157 -4.14 14.97 -8.15
C ASP A 157 -3.97 16.49 -8.03
N ILE A 158 -2.98 17.00 -8.71
CA ILE A 158 -2.70 18.44 -8.75
C ILE A 158 -3.80 19.21 -9.50
N ALA A 159 -4.48 18.54 -10.44
CA ALA A 159 -5.62 19.10 -11.15
C ALA A 159 -6.79 19.39 -10.19
N ASP A 160 -6.96 18.59 -9.16
CA ASP A 160 -8.04 18.73 -8.17
C ASP A 160 -7.63 19.65 -6.99
N ALA A 161 -6.41 20.19 -7.00
CA ALA A 161 -5.96 21.07 -5.91
C ALA A 161 -6.88 22.26 -5.65
N PRO A 162 -7.47 22.95 -6.66
CA PRO A 162 -8.42 24.03 -6.42
C PRO A 162 -9.71 23.55 -5.73
N THR A 163 -10.23 22.36 -6.08
CA THR A 163 -11.39 21.75 -5.42
C THR A 163 -11.07 21.43 -3.95
N VAL A 164 -9.91 20.80 -3.69
CA VAL A 164 -9.46 20.46 -2.34
C VAL A 164 -9.24 21.73 -1.49
N LEU A 165 -8.71 22.80 -2.09
CA LEU A 165 -8.57 24.09 -1.44
C LEU A 165 -9.94 24.69 -1.07
N ALA A 166 -10.92 24.63 -1.97
CA ALA A 166 -12.28 25.11 -1.72
C ALA A 166 -12.92 24.36 -0.54
N VAL A 167 -12.76 23.02 -0.49
CA VAL A 167 -13.21 22.19 0.63
C VAL A 167 -12.54 22.63 1.94
N ASN A 168 -11.24 22.89 1.92
CA ASN A 168 -10.49 23.30 3.11
C ASN A 168 -10.93 24.69 3.62
N ILE A 169 -11.11 25.65 2.71
CA ILE A 169 -11.61 26.99 3.05
C ILE A 169 -13.00 26.90 3.69
N TYR A 170 -13.90 26.10 3.11
CA TYR A 170 -15.22 25.88 3.68
C TYR A 170 -15.16 25.26 5.07
N ASN A 171 -14.33 24.24 5.28
CA ASN A 171 -14.20 23.59 6.58
C ASN A 171 -13.60 24.53 7.64
N ASN A 172 -12.64 25.37 7.27
CA ASN A 172 -12.08 26.38 8.15
C ASN A 172 -13.16 27.42 8.53
N LEU A 173 -14.02 27.81 7.58
CA LEU A 173 -15.16 28.68 7.86
C LEU A 173 -16.15 28.00 8.82
N TYR A 174 -16.48 26.73 8.59
CA TYR A 174 -17.34 25.93 9.47
C TYR A 174 -16.78 25.89 10.91
N ASP A 175 -15.48 25.61 11.07
CA ASP A 175 -14.85 25.52 12.39
C ASP A 175 -14.85 26.87 13.13
N LYS A 176 -14.62 27.98 12.43
CA LYS A 176 -14.71 29.33 13.00
C LYS A 176 -16.13 29.66 13.47
N VAL A 177 -17.12 29.31 12.64
CA VAL A 177 -18.56 29.55 13.03
C VAL A 177 -18.92 28.67 14.23
N LEU A 178 -18.46 27.41 14.27
CA LEU A 178 -18.74 26.49 15.36
C LEU A 178 -18.14 26.97 16.70
N ASN A 179 -16.92 27.55 16.63
CA ASN A 179 -16.19 28.05 17.81
C ASN A 179 -16.52 29.51 18.17
N GLU A 180 -17.43 30.14 17.45
CA GLU A 180 -17.77 31.58 17.62
C GLU A 180 -16.54 32.50 17.45
N GLU A 181 -15.60 32.11 16.56
CA GLU A 181 -14.37 32.86 16.27
C GLU A 181 -14.63 33.91 15.18
N GLU A 182 -13.86 35.00 15.19
CA GLU A 182 -13.86 36.01 14.13
C GLU A 182 -13.47 35.39 12.78
N ILE A 183 -14.29 35.67 11.76
CA ILE A 183 -14.09 35.02 10.44
C ILE A 183 -13.05 35.76 9.62
N PHE A 184 -13.14 37.09 9.54
CA PHE A 184 -12.17 37.90 8.79
C PHE A 184 -12.28 39.36 9.20
N MET A 185 -11.23 39.99 9.74
CA MET A 185 -11.11 41.41 10.06
C MET A 185 -12.33 42.01 10.83
N GLY A 186 -12.90 41.24 11.77
CA GLY A 186 -14.09 41.70 12.53
C GLY A 186 -15.40 41.57 11.74
N LEU A 187 -15.44 40.87 10.63
CA LEU A 187 -16.66 40.57 9.87
C LEU A 187 -17.41 39.44 10.56
N GLU A 188 -18.57 39.72 11.09
CA GLU A 188 -19.50 38.70 11.56
C GLU A 188 -20.41 38.26 10.42
N LEU A 189 -20.64 36.94 10.32
CA LEU A 189 -21.64 36.44 9.38
C LEU A 189 -23.05 36.76 9.86
N PRO A 190 -23.97 37.04 8.94
CA PRO A 190 -25.38 37.09 9.29
C PRO A 190 -25.80 35.81 10.02
N PRO A 191 -26.57 35.87 11.10
CA PRO A 191 -26.95 34.73 11.93
C PRO A 191 -27.59 33.59 11.12
N ASP A 192 -28.39 33.91 10.11
CA ASP A 192 -29.04 32.96 9.23
C ASP A 192 -28.03 32.21 8.31
N VAL A 193 -26.90 32.83 7.96
CA VAL A 193 -25.82 32.22 7.19
C VAL A 193 -24.99 31.30 8.07
N ALA A 194 -24.67 31.75 9.29
CA ALA A 194 -23.97 30.95 10.28
C ALA A 194 -24.75 29.65 10.62
N GLU A 195 -26.05 29.79 10.90
CA GLU A 195 -26.93 28.64 11.17
C GLU A 195 -26.97 27.65 9.99
N ARG A 196 -27.05 28.15 8.74
CA ARG A 196 -27.02 27.28 7.55
C ARG A 196 -25.71 26.53 7.42
N ILE A 197 -24.56 27.16 7.66
CA ILE A 197 -23.23 26.51 7.62
C ILE A 197 -23.16 25.38 8.66
N LEU A 198 -23.62 25.64 9.89
CA LEU A 198 -23.66 24.63 10.96
C LEU A 198 -24.58 23.46 10.60
N ASN A 199 -25.75 23.74 10.04
CA ASN A 199 -26.71 22.73 9.62
C ASN A 199 -26.18 21.87 8.44
N TYR A 200 -25.37 22.44 7.55
CA TYR A 200 -24.79 21.71 6.42
C TYR A 200 -23.65 20.76 6.86
N GLY A 201 -22.96 21.08 7.95
CA GLY A 201 -21.83 20.28 8.42
C GLY A 201 -20.54 20.46 7.62
N LYS A 202 -19.53 19.64 7.93
CA LYS A 202 -18.25 19.66 7.22
C LYS A 202 -18.32 18.97 5.87
N MET A 203 -17.49 19.44 4.94
CA MET A 203 -17.31 18.88 3.61
C MET A 203 -16.08 17.96 3.57
N GLY A 204 -16.20 16.79 3.00
CA GLY A 204 -15.09 15.86 2.93
C GLY A 204 -15.26 14.78 1.86
N MET A 205 -14.17 14.09 1.59
CA MET A 205 -14.11 12.99 0.66
C MET A 205 -14.58 11.69 1.33
N VAL A 206 -15.61 11.05 0.77
CA VAL A 206 -16.19 9.83 1.34
C VAL A 206 -15.33 8.62 0.98
N LEU A 207 -14.77 7.97 1.99
CA LEU A 207 -13.95 6.77 1.82
C LEU A 207 -14.67 5.47 2.17
N GLY A 208 -15.82 5.53 2.80
CA GLY A 208 -16.58 4.36 3.24
C GLY A 208 -17.40 4.64 4.49
N ASN A 209 -17.68 3.63 5.29
CA ASN A 209 -18.50 3.75 6.48
C ASN A 209 -17.80 3.18 7.71
N TYR A 210 -18.01 3.79 8.87
CA TYR A 210 -17.47 3.29 10.13
C TYR A 210 -17.91 1.85 10.41
N ARG A 211 -16.98 1.01 10.81
CA ARG A 211 -17.20 -0.40 11.11
C ARG A 211 -17.77 -0.61 12.51
N TYR A 212 -17.40 0.28 13.44
CA TYR A 212 -17.76 0.26 14.85
C TYR A 212 -18.12 1.68 15.30
N ASP A 213 -18.77 1.79 16.45
CA ASP A 213 -18.91 3.07 17.11
C ASP A 213 -17.54 3.58 17.54
N ILE A 214 -17.22 4.81 17.18
CA ILE A 214 -16.00 5.49 17.62
C ILE A 214 -16.34 6.30 18.86
N LYS A 215 -15.56 6.13 19.91
CA LYS A 215 -15.76 6.80 21.20
C LYS A 215 -14.60 7.72 21.52
N ASP A 216 -14.89 8.82 22.20
CA ASP A 216 -13.88 9.71 22.78
C ASP A 216 -13.22 9.07 24.03
N GLU A 217 -12.26 9.78 24.63
CA GLU A 217 -11.57 9.33 25.85
C GLU A 217 -12.50 9.19 27.05
N MET A 218 -13.66 9.87 27.06
CA MET A 218 -14.69 9.81 28.11
C MET A 218 -15.72 8.69 27.86
N GLY A 219 -15.64 8.01 26.69
CA GLY A 219 -16.55 6.90 26.34
C GLY A 219 -17.80 7.34 25.57
N ASN A 220 -17.97 8.62 25.24
CA ASN A 220 -19.10 9.11 24.44
C ASN A 220 -18.91 8.71 22.98
N ILE A 221 -20.01 8.34 22.31
CA ILE A 221 -19.99 8.00 20.90
C ILE A 221 -19.89 9.28 20.07
N ILE A 222 -18.75 9.46 19.37
CA ILE A 222 -18.52 10.58 18.45
C ILE A 222 -18.92 10.23 17.01
N HIS A 223 -18.80 8.94 16.61
CA HIS A 223 -19.33 8.43 15.34
C HIS A 223 -19.98 7.09 15.55
N LYS A 224 -21.15 6.90 14.95
CA LYS A 224 -21.87 5.63 15.02
C LYS A 224 -21.44 4.67 13.92
N LYS A 225 -21.55 3.40 14.21
CA LYS A 225 -21.39 2.33 13.21
C LYS A 225 -22.30 2.58 12.01
N GLY A 226 -21.74 2.55 10.82
CA GLY A 226 -22.47 2.76 9.57
C GLY A 226 -22.50 4.20 9.07
N GLU A 227 -22.12 5.20 9.88
CA GLU A 227 -21.95 6.56 9.40
C GLU A 227 -20.84 6.66 8.34
N PRO A 228 -20.97 7.59 7.36
CA PRO A 228 -19.92 7.81 6.37
C PRO A 228 -18.62 8.26 7.04
N TYR A 229 -17.52 7.60 6.69
CA TYR A 229 -16.18 8.10 7.01
C TYR A 229 -15.76 9.11 5.95
N ARG A 230 -15.53 10.34 6.37
CA ARG A 230 -15.07 11.43 5.50
C ARG A 230 -13.64 11.77 5.83
N MET A 231 -12.80 11.86 4.80
CA MET A 231 -11.45 12.35 4.93
C MET A 231 -11.43 13.83 4.54
N PHE A 232 -10.87 14.65 5.44
CA PHE A 232 -10.74 16.08 5.25
C PHE A 232 -9.35 16.43 4.71
N PRO A 233 -9.18 17.54 3.98
CA PRO A 233 -7.87 18.06 3.65
C PRO A 233 -7.05 18.39 4.90
N ASN A 234 -5.72 18.25 4.80
CA ASN A 234 -4.82 18.72 5.85
C ASN A 234 -4.59 20.24 5.76
N GLU A 235 -3.77 20.79 6.66
CA GLU A 235 -3.43 22.23 6.70
C GLU A 235 -2.84 22.75 5.38
N GLU A 236 -2.15 21.87 4.62
CA GLU A 236 -1.58 22.17 3.31
C GLU A 236 -2.60 22.08 2.16
N SER A 237 -3.90 21.90 2.46
CA SER A 237 -4.98 21.64 1.51
C SER A 237 -4.69 20.43 0.62
N MET A 238 -4.16 19.36 1.22
CA MET A 238 -3.88 18.10 0.55
C MET A 238 -4.56 16.94 1.24
N ILE A 239 -4.95 15.95 0.45
CA ILE A 239 -5.47 14.67 0.92
C ILE A 239 -4.40 13.61 0.68
N LYS A 240 -3.95 12.96 1.76
CA LYS A 240 -2.87 11.97 1.71
C LYS A 240 -3.27 10.68 2.41
N SER A 241 -2.95 9.55 1.81
CA SER A 241 -3.05 8.23 2.45
C SER A 241 -1.83 7.37 2.14
N PHE A 242 -1.60 6.33 2.91
CA PHE A 242 -0.46 5.44 2.70
C PHE A 242 -0.74 4.03 3.21
N ILE A 243 -0.09 3.06 2.58
CA ILE A 243 -0.17 1.65 2.95
C ILE A 243 1.09 1.25 3.71
N LYS A 244 0.91 0.64 4.88
CA LYS A 244 1.98 0.04 5.68
C LYS A 244 1.86 -1.46 5.75
N THR A 245 3.01 -2.14 5.76
CA THR A 245 3.17 -3.58 5.96
C THR A 245 4.32 -3.84 6.94
N ASN A 246 4.63 -5.10 7.23
CA ASN A 246 5.79 -5.43 8.04
C ASN A 246 7.10 -5.03 7.35
N LYS A 247 8.13 -4.68 8.15
CA LYS A 247 9.48 -4.39 7.65
C LYS A 247 10.17 -5.64 7.13
N ILE A 248 10.01 -6.76 7.85
CA ILE A 248 10.58 -8.07 7.51
C ILE A 248 9.44 -8.95 7.00
N ARG A 249 9.64 -9.52 5.82
CA ARG A 249 8.64 -10.24 5.06
C ARG A 249 9.21 -11.59 4.66
N PRO A 250 8.88 -12.67 5.40
CA PRO A 250 9.28 -14.02 5.04
C PRO A 250 8.79 -14.40 3.63
N TYR A 251 9.62 -15.14 2.93
CA TYR A 251 9.36 -15.60 1.56
C TYR A 251 9.54 -17.10 1.46
N ILE A 252 8.68 -17.74 0.72
CA ILE A 252 8.80 -19.12 0.27
C ILE A 252 8.41 -19.19 -1.21
N GLY A 253 9.21 -19.92 -1.98
CA GLY A 253 8.97 -20.06 -3.40
C GLY A 253 9.67 -21.29 -3.99
N PHE A 254 9.50 -21.43 -5.28
CA PHE A 254 10.19 -22.40 -6.11
C PHE A 254 10.55 -21.74 -7.43
N GLY A 255 11.54 -22.28 -8.10
CA GLY A 255 11.95 -21.76 -9.39
C GLY A 255 12.51 -22.81 -10.31
N TYR A 256 12.67 -22.42 -11.57
CA TYR A 256 13.21 -23.24 -12.61
C TYR A 256 14.20 -22.46 -13.46
N GLY A 257 15.34 -23.07 -13.75
CA GLY A 257 16.36 -22.49 -14.60
C GLY A 257 17.76 -22.93 -14.24
N ASN A 258 18.74 -22.42 -14.97
CA ASN A 258 20.15 -22.74 -14.75
C ASN A 258 20.75 -21.80 -13.71
N SER A 259 20.31 -21.88 -12.45
CA SER A 259 20.81 -20.96 -11.42
C SER A 259 22.22 -21.27 -10.93
N LEU A 260 22.70 -22.48 -11.09
CA LEU A 260 24.05 -22.96 -10.69
C LEU A 260 24.83 -23.58 -11.83
N SER A 261 24.68 -23.16 -13.08
CA SER A 261 25.44 -23.74 -14.17
C SER A 261 26.91 -23.34 -14.06
N ARG A 262 27.79 -24.33 -13.90
CA ARG A 262 29.24 -24.11 -13.91
C ARG A 262 29.81 -23.97 -15.34
N ASP A 263 29.05 -24.39 -16.35
CA ASP A 263 29.53 -24.44 -17.74
C ASP A 263 29.18 -23.17 -18.52
N LYS A 264 28.22 -22.38 -18.06
CA LYS A 264 27.74 -21.20 -18.77
C LYS A 264 28.03 -19.91 -17.99
N LYS A 265 28.51 -18.89 -18.67
CA LYS A 265 28.72 -17.57 -18.11
C LYS A 265 27.40 -16.82 -17.89
N VAL A 266 26.41 -17.05 -18.76
CA VAL A 266 25.07 -16.42 -18.66
C VAL A 266 24.05 -17.49 -18.29
N ASN A 267 23.26 -17.22 -17.28
CA ASN A 267 22.23 -18.11 -16.77
C ASN A 267 20.89 -17.35 -16.68
N CYS A 268 19.79 -18.07 -16.93
CA CYS A 268 18.44 -17.57 -16.79
C CYS A 268 17.65 -18.47 -15.84
N SER A 269 16.84 -17.85 -14.99
CA SER A 269 15.89 -18.57 -14.12
C SER A 269 14.59 -17.79 -13.94
N PHE A 270 13.58 -18.54 -13.57
CA PHE A 270 12.25 -18.03 -13.23
C PHE A 270 11.92 -18.49 -11.81
N ASP A 271 11.47 -17.55 -10.98
CA ASP A 271 11.07 -17.78 -9.59
C ASP A 271 9.60 -17.47 -9.42
N CYS A 272 8.88 -18.29 -8.65
CA CYS A 272 7.49 -18.09 -8.27
C CYS A 272 7.31 -18.41 -6.80
N GLY A 273 6.64 -17.54 -6.07
CA GLY A 273 6.45 -17.77 -4.64
C GLY A 273 5.51 -16.76 -3.99
N VAL A 274 5.51 -16.77 -2.67
CA VAL A 274 4.71 -15.87 -1.86
C VAL A 274 5.55 -15.22 -0.76
N MET A 275 5.36 -13.93 -0.61
CA MET A 275 5.97 -13.11 0.43
C MET A 275 4.89 -12.76 1.45
N TYR A 276 5.11 -13.07 2.73
CA TYR A 276 4.20 -12.74 3.81
C TYR A 276 4.39 -11.29 4.23
N LEU A 277 3.37 -10.45 3.98
CA LEU A 277 3.39 -9.02 4.28
C LEU A 277 3.07 -8.70 5.75
N GLY A 278 2.48 -9.65 6.49
CA GLY A 278 1.89 -9.38 7.78
C GLY A 278 0.55 -8.66 7.67
N GLY A 279 0.33 -7.67 8.53
CA GLY A 279 -0.84 -6.79 8.40
C GLY A 279 -0.65 -5.77 7.30
N VAL A 280 -1.60 -5.69 6.37
CA VAL A 280 -1.68 -4.59 5.40
C VAL A 280 -2.63 -3.54 5.97
N HIS A 281 -2.11 -2.37 6.29
CA HIS A 281 -2.86 -1.30 6.93
C HIS A 281 -2.84 -0.05 6.08
N VAL A 282 -4.02 0.48 5.78
CA VAL A 282 -4.19 1.76 5.07
C VAL A 282 -4.44 2.83 6.12
N TYR A 283 -3.63 3.87 6.08
CA TYR A 283 -3.72 5.02 6.97
C TYR A 283 -4.01 6.27 6.18
N THR A 284 -4.81 7.16 6.74
CA THR A 284 -4.97 8.54 6.30
C THR A 284 -3.92 9.44 6.94
N HIS A 285 -3.78 10.67 6.48
CA HIS A 285 -2.79 11.62 7.00
C HIS A 285 -3.03 11.99 8.48
N ASP A 286 -4.29 11.93 8.94
CA ASP A 286 -4.70 12.15 10.34
C ASP A 286 -4.40 10.95 11.26
N GLY A 287 -3.83 9.87 10.72
CA GLY A 287 -3.45 8.67 11.47
C GLY A 287 -4.55 7.61 11.59
N THR A 288 -5.74 7.86 11.04
CA THR A 288 -6.85 6.88 11.09
C THR A 288 -6.50 5.64 10.26
N CYS A 289 -6.64 4.47 10.87
CA CYS A 289 -6.45 3.19 10.19
C CYS A 289 -7.74 2.76 9.48
N LEU A 290 -7.83 3.02 8.17
CA LEU A 290 -9.02 2.67 7.36
C LEU A 290 -9.31 1.17 7.36
N SER A 291 -8.29 0.34 7.24
CA SER A 291 -8.47 -1.12 7.20
C SER A 291 -9.07 -1.69 8.48
N HIS A 292 -8.94 -1.00 9.60
CA HIS A 292 -9.54 -1.39 10.89
C HIS A 292 -10.91 -0.75 11.12
N ASN A 293 -10.99 0.56 10.92
CA ASN A 293 -12.12 1.38 11.36
C ASN A 293 -13.23 1.53 10.31
N VAL A 294 -12.91 1.33 9.02
CA VAL A 294 -13.81 1.65 7.91
C VAL A 294 -14.14 0.42 7.07
N LYS A 295 -15.40 0.30 6.64
CA LYS A 295 -15.86 -0.68 5.65
C LYS A 295 -15.94 -0.03 4.28
N ASN A 296 -15.82 -0.86 3.24
CA ASN A 296 -16.04 -0.44 1.84
C ASN A 296 -15.14 0.71 1.36
N TYR A 297 -14.06 1.01 2.08
CA TYR A 297 -13.08 1.96 1.57
C TYR A 297 -12.51 1.41 0.25
N CYS A 298 -12.39 2.28 -0.76
CA CYS A 298 -11.95 1.94 -2.11
C CYS A 298 -12.85 0.90 -2.81
N SER A 299 -14.12 1.24 -3.06
CA SER A 299 -15.06 0.37 -3.79
C SER A 299 -14.52 -0.10 -5.15
N SER A 300 -13.74 0.73 -5.84
CA SER A 300 -13.11 0.42 -7.14
C SER A 300 -12.01 -0.64 -7.04
N ILE A 301 -11.37 -0.80 -5.88
CA ILE A 301 -10.26 -1.74 -5.66
C ILE A 301 -10.66 -2.84 -4.66
N LYS A 302 -11.93 -2.90 -4.30
CA LYS A 302 -12.45 -3.79 -3.24
C LYS A 302 -11.97 -5.24 -3.38
N THR A 303 -11.96 -5.77 -4.60
CA THR A 303 -11.55 -7.16 -4.86
C THR A 303 -10.07 -7.37 -4.54
N TYR A 304 -9.20 -6.48 -5.00
CA TYR A 304 -7.76 -6.59 -4.76
C TYR A 304 -7.42 -6.34 -3.28
N MET A 305 -8.03 -5.32 -2.66
CA MET A 305 -7.81 -5.03 -1.25
C MET A 305 -8.31 -6.15 -0.34
N ASN A 306 -9.39 -6.83 -0.67
CA ASN A 306 -9.87 -7.99 0.08
C ASN A 306 -8.89 -9.15 0.00
N ILE A 307 -8.27 -9.39 -1.16
CA ILE A 307 -7.24 -10.43 -1.32
C ILE A 307 -6.03 -10.10 -0.43
N PHE A 308 -5.52 -8.86 -0.49
CA PHE A 308 -4.36 -8.45 0.32
C PHE A 308 -4.66 -8.46 1.83
N ASN A 309 -5.83 -7.98 2.25
CA ASN A 309 -6.20 -7.94 3.66
C ASN A 309 -6.44 -9.34 4.26
N ASN A 310 -7.02 -10.26 3.48
CA ASN A 310 -7.35 -11.61 3.95
C ASN A 310 -6.17 -12.57 3.82
N ALA A 311 -5.44 -12.53 2.71
CA ALA A 311 -4.35 -13.47 2.46
C ALA A 311 -3.06 -13.07 3.19
N LYS A 312 -2.85 -11.78 3.46
CA LYS A 312 -1.62 -11.23 4.08
C LYS A 312 -0.34 -11.61 3.34
N VAL A 313 -0.48 -12.05 2.09
CA VAL A 313 0.62 -12.50 1.24
C VAL A 313 0.64 -11.72 -0.06
N TYR A 314 1.83 -11.58 -0.62
CA TYR A 314 2.09 -10.94 -1.90
C TYR A 314 2.66 -11.99 -2.86
N PRO A 315 2.06 -12.22 -4.04
CA PRO A 315 2.61 -13.13 -5.03
C PRO A 315 3.89 -12.53 -5.62
N VAL A 316 4.95 -13.30 -5.60
CA VAL A 316 6.24 -12.94 -6.18
C VAL A 316 6.47 -13.80 -7.40
N ILE A 317 6.64 -13.17 -8.55
CA ILE A 317 7.00 -13.79 -9.82
C ILE A 317 8.16 -12.98 -10.37
N ASP A 318 9.32 -13.60 -10.48
CA ASP A 318 10.55 -12.95 -10.92
C ASP A 318 11.22 -13.73 -12.05
N PHE A 319 11.67 -13.02 -13.06
CA PHE A 319 12.59 -13.51 -14.07
C PHE A 319 13.98 -12.95 -13.78
N ARG A 320 14.98 -13.82 -13.80
CA ARG A 320 16.37 -13.50 -13.50
C ARG A 320 17.27 -13.83 -14.66
N ILE A 321 18.18 -12.93 -14.97
CA ILE A 321 19.35 -13.16 -15.82
C ILE A 321 20.58 -12.89 -14.98
N SER A 322 21.49 -13.83 -14.90
CA SER A 322 22.74 -13.68 -14.15
C SER A 322 23.97 -13.94 -15.01
N TYR A 323 25.04 -13.26 -14.66
CA TYR A 323 26.36 -13.39 -15.28
C TYR A 323 27.38 -13.77 -14.23
N ARG A 324 28.16 -14.82 -14.50
CA ARG A 324 29.23 -15.25 -13.64
C ARG A 324 30.41 -14.28 -13.72
N LEU A 325 30.80 -13.76 -12.57
CA LEU A 325 31.94 -12.86 -12.46
C LEU A 325 33.25 -13.63 -12.36
N PHE A 326 33.30 -14.69 -11.54
CA PHE A 326 34.41 -15.63 -11.37
C PHE A 326 33.95 -16.94 -10.76
#